data_7cd12d85d92dac848fe282bb1fe59f04
#
_entry.id   7cd12d85d92dac848fe282bb1fe59f04
#
_cell.length_a   1.000
_cell.length_b   1.000
_cell.length_c   1.000
_cell.angle_alpha   90.00
_cell.angle_beta   90.00
_cell.angle_gamma   90.00
#
_symmetry.space_group_name_H-M   'P 1'
#
loop_
_entity.id
_entity.type
_entity.pdbx_description
1 polymer ?
#
loop_
_entity_poly.entity_id
_entity_poly.type
_entity_poly.pdbx_seq_one_letter_code
_entity_poly.pdbx_strand_id
1 'polypeptide(L)'
;MAGASLLTLLDDIATVLDDVALMSKMAAKKTAGVLGDDLALNAQQVSGVAAEREIPVVWAVAKGSFRNKLILVPAALIISSIAPWLIMPLLLIGGLFLCFEGAEKILEKWLHPEPKQNAEQRAAAIVNQGLETESLATESLAEYEKRKIGGAIRTDFILSAEIIVIALGTVQGHSMLTQILVVSLIAVIMTIGVYGLVAGIVKLDDLGFYLQRQSKGQGLKASLGGVLVRFAPKLMKGLTVVGTAAMFLVGGGIVVHNVPTVHHILEPMLNVVHAWPVVGTLMPTLMNGVIGVVAGSLLVAVMEVWHKVRG
;
A
#
# COMPACT_ATOMS: atom_id res chain seq x y z
N MET A 1 -33.46 42.01 7.65
CA MET A 1 -33.10 41.25 6.46
C MET A 1 -31.71 40.57 6.58
N ALA A 2 -30.70 41.22 7.17
CA ALA A 2 -29.38 40.61 7.35
C ALA A 2 -29.36 39.35 8.25
N GLY A 3 -30.21 39.28 9.29
CA GLY A 3 -30.25 38.11 10.18
C GLY A 3 -30.85 36.85 9.54
N ALA A 4 -31.82 36.99 8.63
CA ALA A 4 -32.38 35.88 7.89
C ALA A 4 -31.35 35.28 6.89
N SER A 5 -30.54 36.15 6.26
CA SER A 5 -29.46 35.75 5.36
C SER A 5 -28.34 34.99 6.09
N LEU A 6 -28.02 35.35 7.33
CA LEU A 6 -27.01 34.66 8.15
C LEU A 6 -27.49 33.27 8.60
N LEU A 7 -28.77 33.16 9.00
CA LEU A 7 -29.35 31.85 9.38
C LEU A 7 -29.43 30.89 8.18
N THR A 8 -29.81 31.40 7.00
CA THR A 8 -29.81 30.58 5.77
C THR A 8 -28.40 30.11 5.41
N LEU A 9 -27.39 30.98 5.54
CA LEU A 9 -26.00 30.61 5.30
C LEU A 9 -25.50 29.53 6.30
N LEU A 10 -25.89 29.64 7.57
CA LEU A 10 -25.54 28.64 8.58
C LEU A 10 -26.24 27.28 8.31
N ASP A 11 -27.48 27.29 7.85
CA ASP A 11 -28.24 26.11 7.48
C ASP A 11 -27.62 25.42 6.24
N ASP A 12 -27.23 26.20 5.23
CA ASP A 12 -26.52 25.71 4.06
C ASP A 12 -25.16 25.04 4.43
N ILE A 13 -24.41 25.69 5.34
CA ILE A 13 -23.15 25.15 5.86
C ILE A 13 -23.39 23.85 6.63
N ALA A 14 -24.41 23.81 7.49
CA ALA A 14 -24.74 22.60 8.25
C ALA A 14 -25.12 21.45 7.32
N THR A 15 -25.93 21.70 6.29
CA THR A 15 -26.30 20.72 5.28
C THR A 15 -25.07 20.14 4.54
N VAL A 16 -24.14 21.02 4.12
CA VAL A 16 -22.89 20.57 3.47
C VAL A 16 -22.05 19.74 4.43
N LEU A 17 -21.95 20.09 5.70
CA LEU A 17 -21.19 19.33 6.69
C LEU A 17 -21.80 17.94 6.96
N ASP A 18 -23.14 17.85 7.02
CA ASP A 18 -23.85 16.60 7.18
C ASP A 18 -23.64 15.68 5.96
N ASP A 19 -23.74 16.21 4.75
CA ASP A 19 -23.43 15.49 3.52
C ASP A 19 -21.97 14.99 3.51
N VAL A 20 -21.02 15.84 3.86
CA VAL A 20 -19.59 15.47 3.94
C VAL A 20 -19.37 14.37 4.99
N ALA A 21 -20.01 14.47 6.15
CA ALA A 21 -19.88 13.46 7.21
C ALA A 21 -20.44 12.10 6.76
N LEU A 22 -21.64 12.09 6.17
CA LEU A 22 -22.28 10.89 5.67
C LEU A 22 -21.46 10.24 4.54
N MET A 23 -21.07 11.03 3.54
CA MET A 23 -20.29 10.54 2.40
C MET A 23 -18.90 10.07 2.82
N SER A 24 -18.23 10.76 3.75
CA SER A 24 -16.94 10.35 4.30
C SER A 24 -17.04 9.00 5.02
N LYS A 25 -18.12 8.79 5.78
CA LYS A 25 -18.38 7.49 6.42
C LYS A 25 -18.57 6.37 5.41
N MET A 26 -19.31 6.63 4.32
CA MET A 26 -19.51 5.66 3.23
C MET A 26 -18.21 5.37 2.48
N ALA A 27 -17.46 6.41 2.14
CA ALA A 27 -16.16 6.28 1.48
C ALA A 27 -15.15 5.52 2.36
N ALA A 28 -15.06 5.87 3.65
CA ALA A 28 -14.20 5.16 4.61
C ALA A 28 -14.58 3.68 4.73
N LYS A 29 -15.87 3.34 4.74
CA LYS A 29 -16.31 1.94 4.77
C LYS A 29 -15.89 1.16 3.52
N LYS A 30 -15.96 1.78 2.33
CA LYS A 30 -15.53 1.15 1.07
C LYS A 30 -14.00 1.02 1.01
N THR A 31 -13.26 2.06 1.39
CA THR A 31 -11.80 2.05 1.38
C THR A 31 -11.19 1.19 2.49
N ALA A 32 -11.91 0.95 3.60
CA ALA A 32 -11.45 0.04 4.66
C ALA A 32 -11.25 -1.40 4.17
N GLY A 33 -11.95 -1.83 3.12
CA GLY A 33 -11.75 -3.13 2.49
C GLY A 33 -10.36 -3.27 1.84
N VAL A 34 -9.79 -2.17 1.38
CA VAL A 34 -8.48 -2.12 0.71
C VAL A 34 -7.34 -1.78 1.70
N LEU A 35 -7.68 -1.24 2.89
CA LEU A 35 -6.70 -0.82 3.89
C LEU A 35 -5.74 -1.93 4.33
N GLY A 36 -6.22 -3.17 4.39
CA GLY A 36 -5.40 -4.33 4.78
C GLY A 36 -4.26 -4.59 3.80
N ASP A 37 -4.56 -4.54 2.51
CA ASP A 37 -3.61 -4.75 1.43
C ASP A 37 -2.61 -3.60 1.36
N ASP A 38 -3.09 -2.36 1.49
CA ASP A 38 -2.28 -1.14 1.53
C ASP A 38 -1.30 -1.15 2.72
N LEU A 39 -1.79 -1.52 3.92
CA LEU A 39 -0.96 -1.66 5.11
C LEU A 39 0.13 -2.73 4.93
N ALA A 40 -0.22 -3.90 4.40
CA ALA A 40 0.71 -5.00 4.20
C ALA A 40 1.80 -4.63 3.18
N LEU A 41 1.42 -3.99 2.07
CA LEU A 41 2.36 -3.52 1.04
C LEU A 41 3.30 -2.45 1.57
N ASN A 42 2.77 -1.43 2.25
CA ASN A 42 3.60 -0.36 2.82
C ASN A 42 4.54 -0.88 3.91
N ALA A 43 4.07 -1.78 4.81
CA ALA A 43 4.92 -2.40 5.82
C ALA A 43 6.02 -3.26 5.19
N GLN A 44 5.73 -4.02 4.13
CA GLN A 44 6.73 -4.77 3.37
C GLN A 44 7.79 -3.86 2.75
N GLN A 45 7.39 -2.76 2.14
CA GLN A 45 8.29 -1.82 1.47
C GLN A 45 9.30 -1.16 2.42
N VAL A 46 8.89 -0.85 3.65
CA VAL A 46 9.77 -0.23 4.65
C VAL A 46 10.54 -1.25 5.49
N SER A 47 10.20 -2.54 5.43
CA SER A 47 10.87 -3.60 6.20
C SER A 47 12.28 -3.89 5.68
N GLY A 48 13.16 -4.42 6.57
CA GLY A 48 14.54 -4.81 6.21
C GLY A 48 15.52 -3.64 6.08
N VAL A 49 15.20 -2.51 6.66
CA VAL A 49 16.12 -1.39 6.93
C VAL A 49 16.71 -1.59 8.33
N ALA A 50 17.85 -0.94 8.63
CA ALA A 50 18.41 -0.97 9.99
C ALA A 50 17.41 -0.40 11.00
N ALA A 51 17.30 -1.02 12.19
CA ALA A 51 16.27 -0.68 13.20
C ALA A 51 16.27 0.81 13.58
N GLU A 52 17.44 1.46 13.62
CA GLU A 52 17.58 2.89 13.89
C GLU A 52 17.04 3.78 12.75
N ARG A 53 16.94 3.24 11.54
CA ARG A 53 16.53 3.95 10.32
C ARG A 53 15.07 3.70 9.93
N GLU A 54 14.38 2.77 10.58
CA GLU A 54 13.00 2.41 10.24
C GLU A 54 12.04 3.59 10.30
N ILE A 55 12.01 4.34 11.40
CA ILE A 55 11.13 5.51 11.53
C ILE A 55 11.47 6.63 10.55
N PRO A 56 12.75 7.03 10.35
CA PRO A 56 13.12 7.96 9.28
C PRO A 56 12.63 7.52 7.89
N VAL A 57 12.73 6.23 7.56
CA VAL A 57 12.26 5.68 6.28
C VAL A 57 10.73 5.74 6.18
N VAL A 58 10.01 5.28 7.22
CA VAL A 58 8.54 5.39 7.28
C VAL A 58 8.09 6.84 7.10
N TRP A 59 8.75 7.78 7.79
CA TRP A 59 8.44 9.20 7.67
C TRP A 59 8.70 9.76 6.27
N ALA A 60 9.82 9.36 5.64
CA ALA A 60 10.15 9.77 4.27
C ALA A 60 9.10 9.26 3.26
N VAL A 61 8.66 7.99 3.42
CA VAL A 61 7.61 7.40 2.58
C VAL A 61 6.27 8.07 2.83
N ALA A 62 5.88 8.31 4.10
CA ALA A 62 4.64 9.01 4.46
C ALA A 62 4.58 10.43 3.85
N LYS A 63 5.71 11.16 3.87
CA LYS A 63 5.82 12.48 3.23
C LYS A 63 5.68 12.38 1.71
N GLY A 64 6.27 11.33 1.10
CA GLY A 64 6.10 11.03 -0.32
C GLY A 64 4.66 10.69 -0.68
N SER A 65 4.00 9.84 0.12
CA SER A 65 2.60 9.49 0.00
C SER A 65 1.67 10.72 0.09
N PHE A 66 1.92 11.58 1.06
CA PHE A 66 1.16 12.82 1.17
C PHE A 66 1.31 13.70 -0.08
N ARG A 67 2.54 13.81 -0.61
CA ARG A 67 2.80 14.51 -1.88
C ARG A 67 2.08 13.85 -3.07
N ASN A 68 2.07 12.51 -3.14
CA ASN A 68 1.31 11.76 -4.15
C ASN A 68 -0.17 12.16 -4.11
N LYS A 69 -0.78 12.18 -2.93
CA LYS A 69 -2.20 12.52 -2.75
C LYS A 69 -2.51 13.98 -3.07
N LEU A 70 -1.57 14.91 -2.78
CA LEU A 70 -1.72 16.31 -3.19
C LEU A 70 -1.76 16.47 -4.71
N ILE A 71 -1.16 15.57 -5.47
CA ILE A 71 -1.21 15.54 -6.94
C ILE A 71 -2.43 14.76 -7.42
N LEU A 72 -2.66 13.57 -6.86
CA LEU A 72 -3.70 12.65 -7.31
C LEU A 72 -5.12 13.17 -7.04
N VAL A 73 -5.37 13.83 -5.91
CA VAL A 73 -6.72 14.35 -5.58
C VAL A 73 -7.18 15.39 -6.59
N PRO A 74 -6.44 16.48 -6.87
CA PRO A 74 -6.83 17.43 -7.91
C PRO A 74 -6.88 16.78 -9.30
N ALA A 75 -5.92 15.93 -9.64
CA ALA A 75 -5.89 15.25 -10.94
C ALA A 75 -7.12 14.36 -11.14
N ALA A 76 -7.50 13.57 -10.14
CA ALA A 76 -8.68 12.71 -10.21
C ALA A 76 -9.98 13.51 -10.33
N LEU A 77 -10.12 14.62 -9.59
CA LEU A 77 -11.26 15.52 -9.70
C LEU A 77 -11.36 16.17 -11.08
N ILE A 78 -10.25 16.65 -11.63
CA ILE A 78 -10.19 17.24 -12.97
C ILE A 78 -10.52 16.19 -14.03
N ILE A 79 -9.89 15.00 -13.98
CA ILE A 79 -10.13 13.92 -14.94
C ILE A 79 -11.58 13.45 -14.85
N SER A 80 -12.12 13.29 -13.64
CA SER A 80 -13.53 12.90 -13.44
C SER A 80 -14.51 13.91 -14.05
N SER A 81 -14.15 15.20 -14.04
CA SER A 81 -15.00 16.26 -14.58
C SER A 81 -14.93 16.40 -16.11
N ILE A 82 -13.72 16.22 -16.69
CA ILE A 82 -13.46 16.51 -18.10
C ILE A 82 -13.45 15.22 -18.95
N ALA A 83 -12.84 14.16 -18.45
CA ALA A 83 -12.61 12.92 -19.18
C ALA A 83 -12.73 11.69 -18.26
N PRO A 84 -13.91 11.39 -17.70
CA PRO A 84 -14.09 10.31 -16.73
C PRO A 84 -13.69 8.94 -17.28
N TRP A 85 -13.77 8.73 -18.60
CA TRP A 85 -13.35 7.50 -19.27
C TRP A 85 -11.85 7.21 -19.16
N LEU A 86 -11.02 8.22 -18.88
CA LEU A 86 -9.57 8.06 -18.77
C LEU A 86 -9.12 7.43 -17.43
N ILE A 87 -9.98 7.47 -16.41
CA ILE A 87 -9.67 6.92 -15.08
C ILE A 87 -9.37 5.42 -15.16
N MET A 88 -10.21 4.66 -15.87
CA MET A 88 -10.09 3.21 -15.97
C MET A 88 -8.79 2.75 -16.67
N PRO A 89 -8.41 3.29 -17.86
CA PRO A 89 -7.12 3.00 -18.47
C PRO A 89 -5.91 3.33 -17.60
N LEU A 90 -5.94 4.46 -16.88
CA LEU A 90 -4.85 4.84 -15.98
C LEU A 90 -4.71 3.87 -14.79
N LEU A 91 -5.83 3.46 -14.20
CA LEU A 91 -5.83 2.43 -13.16
C LEU A 91 -5.32 1.09 -13.69
N LEU A 92 -5.72 0.70 -14.91
CA LEU A 92 -5.25 -0.55 -15.53
C LEU A 92 -3.72 -0.57 -15.68
N ILE A 93 -3.13 0.52 -16.15
CA ILE A 93 -1.67 0.65 -16.25
C ILE A 93 -1.03 0.49 -14.85
N GLY A 94 -1.60 1.13 -13.83
CA GLY A 94 -1.14 0.99 -12.46
C GLY A 94 -1.27 -0.45 -11.93
N GLY A 95 -2.40 -1.11 -12.17
CA GLY A 95 -2.63 -2.50 -11.76
C GLY A 95 -1.65 -3.48 -12.43
N LEU A 96 -1.40 -3.29 -13.73
CA LEU A 96 -0.40 -4.07 -14.48
C LEU A 96 1.02 -3.85 -13.93
N PHE A 97 1.36 -2.62 -13.53
CA PHE A 97 2.62 -2.33 -12.87
C PHE A 97 2.77 -3.06 -11.53
N LEU A 98 1.72 -3.10 -10.69
CA LEU A 98 1.73 -3.89 -9.45
C LEU A 98 1.92 -5.38 -9.71
N CYS A 99 1.23 -5.94 -10.71
CA CYS A 99 1.41 -7.34 -11.10
C CYS A 99 2.85 -7.62 -11.55
N PHE A 100 3.45 -6.73 -12.36
CA PHE A 100 4.83 -6.82 -12.81
C PHE A 100 5.81 -6.78 -11.63
N GLU A 101 5.70 -5.78 -10.76
CA GLU A 101 6.57 -5.65 -9.56
C GLU A 101 6.45 -6.85 -8.61
N GLY A 102 5.23 -7.39 -8.43
CA GLY A 102 5.01 -8.61 -7.66
C GLY A 102 5.70 -9.83 -8.27
N ALA A 103 5.61 -10.00 -9.59
CA ALA A 103 6.24 -11.10 -10.30
C ALA A 103 7.78 -10.98 -10.31
N GLU A 104 8.31 -9.77 -10.52
CA GLU A 104 9.75 -9.49 -10.47
C GLU A 104 10.32 -9.85 -9.08
N LYS A 105 9.67 -9.46 -7.99
CA LYS A 105 10.07 -9.82 -6.61
C LYS A 105 10.11 -11.33 -6.36
N ILE A 106 9.17 -12.08 -6.93
CA ILE A 106 9.17 -13.55 -6.81
C ILE A 106 10.31 -14.13 -7.64
N LEU A 107 10.50 -13.65 -8.86
CA LEU A 107 11.51 -14.14 -9.79
C LEU A 107 12.93 -13.87 -9.28
N GLU A 108 13.21 -12.66 -8.77
CA GLU A 108 14.48 -12.33 -8.13
C GLU A 108 14.79 -13.28 -6.97
N LYS A 109 13.82 -13.56 -6.13
CA LYS A 109 13.99 -14.46 -5.00
C LYS A 109 14.21 -15.92 -5.41
N TRP A 110 13.71 -16.32 -6.59
CA TRP A 110 13.83 -17.70 -7.11
C TRP A 110 15.09 -17.90 -7.96
N LEU A 111 15.42 -16.94 -8.82
CA LEU A 111 16.56 -17.03 -9.76
C LEU A 111 17.88 -16.57 -9.12
N HIS A 112 17.81 -15.63 -8.20
CA HIS A 112 18.96 -15.12 -7.46
C HIS A 112 18.68 -15.27 -5.95
N PRO A 113 18.72 -16.52 -5.40
CA PRO A 113 18.70 -16.67 -3.96
C PRO A 113 19.95 -15.97 -3.43
N GLU A 114 19.82 -14.71 -3.03
CA GLU A 114 20.92 -14.03 -2.33
C GLU A 114 21.39 -14.96 -1.21
N PRO A 115 22.70 -15.27 -1.11
CA PRO A 115 23.21 -15.97 0.06
C PRO A 115 22.75 -15.16 1.27
N LYS A 116 22.15 -15.85 2.27
CA LYS A 116 21.65 -15.28 3.53
C LYS A 116 22.81 -14.66 4.34
N GLN A 117 23.46 -13.66 3.78
CA GLN A 117 24.32 -12.78 4.55
C GLN A 117 23.38 -11.82 5.28
N ASN A 118 23.11 -12.16 6.55
CA ASN A 118 22.42 -11.28 7.47
C ASN A 118 23.09 -9.91 7.40
N ALA A 119 22.31 -8.83 7.57
CA ALA A 119 22.86 -7.46 7.64
C ALA A 119 24.03 -7.37 8.64
N GLU A 120 24.01 -8.19 9.69
CA GLU A 120 25.11 -8.38 10.65
C GLU A 120 26.36 -9.01 10.03
N GLN A 121 26.25 -9.97 9.10
CA GLN A 121 27.39 -10.57 8.42
C GLN A 121 27.96 -9.65 7.35
N ARG A 122 27.14 -8.83 6.70
CA ARG A 122 27.64 -7.74 5.82
C ARG A 122 28.36 -6.67 6.62
N ALA A 123 27.81 -6.26 7.77
CA ALA A 123 28.48 -5.33 8.68
C ALA A 123 29.78 -5.91 9.23
N ALA A 124 29.81 -7.19 9.62
CA ALA A 124 31.01 -7.87 10.10
C ALA A 124 32.07 -8.08 8.99
N ALA A 125 31.69 -8.35 7.76
CA ALA A 125 32.59 -8.45 6.62
C ALA A 125 33.23 -7.10 6.28
N ILE A 126 32.48 -6.01 6.44
CA ILE A 126 32.95 -4.62 6.23
C ILE A 126 33.94 -4.21 7.33
N VAL A 127 33.67 -4.55 8.59
CA VAL A 127 34.55 -4.26 9.71
C VAL A 127 35.92 -4.96 9.59
N ASN A 128 35.95 -6.15 8.98
CA ASN A 128 37.19 -6.92 8.79
C ASN A 128 38.03 -6.47 7.58
N GLN A 129 37.57 -5.57 6.73
CA GLN A 129 38.29 -5.10 5.52
C GLN A 129 38.97 -3.72 5.66
N GLY A 130 38.97 -3.11 6.84
CA GLY A 130 39.72 -1.87 7.11
C GLY A 130 39.02 -0.56 6.68
N LEU A 131 39.44 0.53 7.32
CA LEU A 131 38.81 1.87 7.36
C LEU A 131 38.53 2.59 6.03
N GLU A 132 39.02 2.09 4.91
CA GLU A 132 38.72 2.68 3.57
C GLU A 132 37.37 2.26 3.00
N THR A 133 36.73 1.23 3.59
CA THR A 133 35.46 0.68 3.11
C THR A 133 34.24 1.31 3.79
N GLU A 134 34.44 2.08 4.84
CA GLU A 134 33.35 2.66 5.64
C GLU A 134 32.55 3.72 4.85
N SER A 135 33.23 4.54 4.05
CA SER A 135 32.57 5.54 3.19
C SER A 135 31.79 4.90 2.04
N LEU A 136 32.35 3.86 1.42
CA LEU A 136 31.69 3.13 0.33
C LEU A 136 30.50 2.29 0.84
N ALA A 137 30.61 1.72 2.03
CA ALA A 137 29.51 0.99 2.67
C ALA A 137 28.37 1.92 3.09
N THR A 138 28.68 3.11 3.58
CA THR A 138 27.68 4.13 3.96
C THR A 138 26.99 4.70 2.73
N GLU A 139 27.71 4.94 1.63
CA GLU A 139 27.12 5.34 0.35
C GLU A 139 26.19 4.24 -0.20
N SER A 140 26.59 2.98 -0.17
CA SER A 140 25.76 1.86 -0.63
C SER A 140 24.49 1.67 0.21
N LEU A 141 24.55 1.89 1.53
CA LEU A 141 23.39 1.84 2.42
C LEU A 141 22.42 2.98 2.18
N ALA A 142 22.93 4.21 2.02
CA ALA A 142 22.08 5.36 1.70
C ALA A 142 21.42 5.25 0.33
N GLU A 143 22.11 4.68 -0.64
CA GLU A 143 21.58 4.43 -1.97
C GLU A 143 20.51 3.32 -1.97
N TYR A 144 20.73 2.26 -1.18
CA TYR A 144 19.74 1.22 -0.92
C TYR A 144 18.48 1.78 -0.26
N GLU A 145 18.60 2.59 0.80
CA GLU A 145 17.46 3.25 1.45
C GLU A 145 16.71 4.16 0.47
N LYS A 146 17.43 4.98 -0.31
CA LYS A 146 16.83 5.87 -1.30
C LYS A 146 16.04 5.11 -2.37
N ARG A 147 16.57 3.99 -2.85
CA ARG A 147 15.89 3.10 -3.79
C ARG A 147 14.64 2.49 -3.17
N LYS A 148 14.71 2.01 -1.93
CA LYS A 148 13.55 1.49 -1.19
C LYS A 148 12.47 2.53 -0.99
N ILE A 149 12.83 3.73 -0.51
CA ILE A 149 11.89 4.84 -0.34
C ILE A 149 11.24 5.20 -1.68
N GLY A 150 12.02 5.28 -2.75
CA GLY A 150 11.51 5.56 -4.09
C GLY A 150 10.53 4.50 -4.59
N GLY A 151 10.84 3.22 -4.38
CA GLY A 151 9.96 2.10 -4.69
C GLY A 151 8.64 2.17 -3.90
N ALA A 152 8.74 2.37 -2.58
CA ALA A 152 7.59 2.50 -1.71
C ALA A 152 6.66 3.67 -2.12
N ILE A 153 7.21 4.83 -2.43
CA ILE A 153 6.44 6.00 -2.89
C ILE A 153 5.75 5.71 -4.24
N ARG A 154 6.41 4.97 -5.15
CA ARG A 154 5.82 4.60 -6.45
C ARG A 154 4.67 3.61 -6.29
N THR A 155 4.83 2.58 -5.49
CA THR A 155 3.76 1.62 -5.18
C THR A 155 2.59 2.33 -4.48
N ASP A 156 2.87 3.18 -3.47
CA ASP A 156 1.85 4.00 -2.79
C ASP A 156 1.08 4.92 -3.77
N PHE A 157 1.74 5.45 -4.80
CA PHE A 157 1.07 6.27 -5.81
C PHE A 157 -0.09 5.52 -6.47
N ILE A 158 0.12 4.26 -6.84
CA ILE A 158 -0.90 3.42 -7.51
C ILE A 158 -2.02 3.05 -6.54
N LEU A 159 -1.68 2.61 -5.33
CA LEU A 159 -2.65 2.28 -4.28
C LEU A 159 -3.48 3.52 -3.89
N SER A 160 -2.82 4.68 -3.79
CA SER A 160 -3.48 5.96 -3.53
C SER A 160 -4.44 6.35 -4.65
N ALA A 161 -4.08 6.11 -5.91
CA ALA A 161 -4.96 6.37 -7.06
C ALA A 161 -6.22 5.50 -6.97
N GLU A 162 -6.09 4.22 -6.64
CA GLU A 162 -7.22 3.30 -6.45
C GLU A 162 -8.14 3.79 -5.33
N ILE A 163 -7.60 4.11 -4.15
CA ILE A 163 -8.37 4.62 -3.01
C ILE A 163 -9.10 5.91 -3.37
N ILE A 164 -8.44 6.85 -4.06
CA ILE A 164 -9.03 8.12 -4.49
C ILE A 164 -10.18 7.88 -5.47
N VAL A 165 -10.03 6.94 -6.41
CA VAL A 165 -11.10 6.60 -7.37
C VAL A 165 -12.29 5.93 -6.66
N ILE A 166 -12.06 5.03 -5.70
CA ILE A 166 -13.13 4.44 -4.90
C ILE A 166 -13.88 5.52 -4.10
N ALA A 167 -13.13 6.43 -3.46
CA ALA A 167 -13.71 7.55 -2.70
C ALA A 167 -14.51 8.48 -3.62
N LEU A 168 -13.96 8.85 -4.77
CA LEU A 168 -14.60 9.70 -5.78
C LEU A 168 -15.88 9.05 -6.33
N GLY A 169 -15.85 7.76 -6.63
CA GLY A 169 -17.03 7.01 -7.07
C GLY A 169 -18.16 6.96 -6.02
N THR A 170 -17.83 7.15 -4.73
CA THR A 170 -18.82 7.20 -3.65
C THR A 170 -19.56 8.55 -3.61
N VAL A 171 -18.89 9.63 -4.01
CA VAL A 171 -19.41 11.01 -3.98
C VAL A 171 -19.81 11.53 -5.36
N GLN A 172 -19.80 10.66 -6.37
CA GLN A 172 -20.21 11.01 -7.71
C GLN A 172 -21.69 11.48 -7.71
N GLY A 173 -21.97 12.59 -8.38
CA GLY A 173 -23.32 13.20 -8.40
C GLY A 173 -23.58 14.22 -7.28
N HIS A 174 -22.72 14.32 -6.27
CA HIS A 174 -22.77 15.39 -5.26
C HIS A 174 -22.08 16.66 -5.75
N SER A 175 -22.25 17.76 -4.97
CA SER A 175 -21.61 19.03 -5.30
C SER A 175 -20.08 18.90 -5.39
N MET A 176 -19.42 19.71 -6.22
CA MET A 176 -17.96 19.70 -6.35
C MET A 176 -17.27 19.95 -5.00
N LEU A 177 -17.85 20.80 -4.16
CA LEU A 177 -17.33 21.08 -2.82
C LEU A 177 -17.35 19.83 -1.95
N THR A 178 -18.46 19.08 -1.93
CA THR A 178 -18.57 17.80 -1.22
C THR A 178 -17.55 16.80 -1.72
N GLN A 179 -17.38 16.67 -3.04
CA GLN A 179 -16.38 15.77 -3.63
C GLN A 179 -14.95 16.13 -3.18
N ILE A 180 -14.57 17.42 -3.25
CA ILE A 180 -13.25 17.89 -2.81
C ILE A 180 -13.02 17.57 -1.33
N LEU A 181 -14.00 17.91 -0.48
CA LEU A 181 -13.85 17.71 0.97
C LEU A 181 -13.75 16.24 1.35
N VAL A 182 -14.64 15.40 0.82
CA VAL A 182 -14.64 13.96 1.15
C VAL A 182 -13.39 13.26 0.64
N VAL A 183 -13.01 13.46 -0.64
CA VAL A 183 -11.82 12.80 -1.20
C VAL A 183 -10.54 13.26 -0.51
N SER A 184 -10.43 14.57 -0.19
CA SER A 184 -9.28 15.10 0.55
C SER A 184 -9.22 14.55 1.97
N LEU A 185 -10.36 14.48 2.66
CA LEU A 185 -10.44 13.93 4.02
C LEU A 185 -10.02 12.46 4.06
N ILE A 186 -10.55 11.65 3.13
CA ILE A 186 -10.16 10.23 3.01
C ILE A 186 -8.66 10.11 2.71
N ALA A 187 -8.12 10.90 1.80
CA ALA A 187 -6.69 10.89 1.47
C ALA A 187 -5.80 11.17 2.71
N VAL A 188 -6.19 12.13 3.55
CA VAL A 188 -5.46 12.46 4.79
C VAL A 188 -5.61 11.35 5.82
N ILE A 189 -6.83 10.86 6.09
CA ILE A 189 -7.10 9.80 7.06
C ILE A 189 -6.34 8.52 6.69
N MET A 190 -6.36 8.13 5.42
CA MET A 190 -5.65 6.95 4.93
C MET A 190 -4.13 7.10 5.09
N THR A 191 -3.58 8.28 4.78
CA THR A 191 -2.14 8.50 4.96
C THR A 191 -1.73 8.38 6.43
N ILE A 192 -2.43 9.06 7.33
CA ILE A 192 -2.14 9.00 8.77
C ILE A 192 -2.37 7.59 9.32
N GLY A 193 -3.47 6.95 8.93
CA GLY A 193 -3.83 5.60 9.39
C GLY A 193 -2.81 4.55 8.96
N VAL A 194 -2.51 4.47 7.67
CA VAL A 194 -1.56 3.48 7.13
C VAL A 194 -0.16 3.69 7.71
N TYR A 195 0.42 4.90 7.59
CA TYR A 195 1.79 5.12 8.06
C TYR A 195 1.91 5.17 9.58
N GLY A 196 0.85 5.56 10.30
CA GLY A 196 0.80 5.43 11.75
C GLY A 196 0.83 3.97 12.21
N LEU A 197 0.05 3.10 11.55
CA LEU A 197 0.06 1.66 11.83
C LEU A 197 1.41 1.03 11.42
N VAL A 198 1.95 1.37 10.26
CA VAL A 198 3.27 0.89 9.82
C VAL A 198 4.34 1.29 10.83
N ALA A 199 4.37 2.56 11.28
CA ALA A 199 5.31 3.02 12.30
C ALA A 199 5.16 2.25 13.63
N GLY A 200 3.92 1.94 14.03
CA GLY A 200 3.64 1.10 15.19
C GLY A 200 4.16 -0.33 15.03
N ILE A 201 3.96 -0.93 13.86
CA ILE A 201 4.40 -2.31 13.56
C ILE A 201 5.91 -2.43 13.58
N VAL A 202 6.64 -1.51 12.92
CA VAL A 202 8.10 -1.55 12.85
C VAL A 202 8.77 -1.26 14.22
N LYS A 203 8.04 -0.68 15.17
CA LYS A 203 8.53 -0.42 16.54
C LYS A 203 8.03 -1.38 17.60
N LEU A 204 7.37 -2.47 17.22
CA LEU A 204 6.88 -3.47 18.18
C LEU A 204 7.99 -4.15 18.97
N ASP A 205 9.12 -4.43 18.36
CA ASP A 205 10.27 -5.05 19.01
C ASP A 205 10.96 -4.08 20.00
N ASP A 206 11.16 -2.82 19.61
CA ASP A 206 11.68 -1.78 20.50
C ASP A 206 10.79 -1.60 21.74
N LEU A 207 9.47 -1.58 21.55
CA LEU A 207 8.51 -1.55 22.65
C LEU A 207 8.64 -2.78 23.54
N GLY A 208 8.84 -3.94 22.94
CA GLY A 208 9.06 -5.21 23.65
C GLY A 208 10.33 -5.15 24.51
N PHE A 209 11.44 -4.67 23.97
CA PHE A 209 12.69 -4.47 24.72
C PHE A 209 12.54 -3.43 25.83
N TYR A 210 11.84 -2.33 25.57
CA TYR A 210 11.57 -1.32 26.59
C TYR A 210 10.80 -1.90 27.79
N LEU A 211 9.73 -2.68 27.54
CA LEU A 211 8.94 -3.34 28.59
C LEU A 211 9.78 -4.33 29.41
N GLN A 212 10.65 -5.11 28.75
CA GLN A 212 11.56 -6.04 29.44
C GLN A 212 12.55 -5.32 30.35
N ARG A 213 13.17 -4.23 29.86
CA ARG A 213 14.13 -3.43 30.63
C ARG A 213 13.46 -2.77 31.85
N GLN A 214 12.26 -2.19 31.66
CA GLN A 214 11.53 -1.52 32.75
C GLN A 214 11.08 -2.48 33.84
N SER A 215 10.75 -3.73 33.50
CA SER A 215 10.26 -4.74 34.45
C SER A 215 11.35 -5.54 35.14
N LYS A 216 12.64 -5.26 34.87
CA LYS A 216 13.80 -6.04 35.36
C LYS A 216 13.64 -7.57 35.14
N GLY A 217 12.92 -7.95 34.08
CA GLY A 217 12.70 -9.35 33.72
C GLY A 217 11.61 -10.08 34.53
N GLN A 218 10.81 -9.39 35.37
CA GLN A 218 9.79 -10.01 36.22
C GLN A 218 8.39 -9.44 36.00
N GLY A 219 7.38 -10.28 36.19
CA GLY A 219 5.98 -9.91 36.13
C GLY A 219 5.38 -9.84 34.72
N LEU A 220 4.13 -9.41 34.62
CA LEU A 220 3.33 -9.38 33.36
C LEU A 220 3.98 -8.51 32.27
N LYS A 221 4.61 -7.41 32.64
CA LYS A 221 5.28 -6.52 31.68
C LYS A 221 6.47 -7.21 31.00
N ALA A 222 7.26 -8.01 31.74
CA ALA A 222 8.36 -8.79 31.16
C ALA A 222 7.85 -9.86 30.19
N SER A 223 6.76 -10.54 30.56
CA SER A 223 6.13 -11.56 29.72
C SER A 223 5.59 -10.94 28.43
N LEU A 224 4.85 -9.83 28.50
CA LEU A 224 4.36 -9.09 27.34
C LEU A 224 5.51 -8.60 26.45
N GLY A 225 6.58 -8.04 27.04
CA GLY A 225 7.78 -7.63 26.29
C GLY A 225 8.40 -8.81 25.54
N GLY A 226 8.52 -9.99 26.20
CA GLY A 226 9.03 -11.20 25.57
C GLY A 226 8.18 -11.72 24.41
N VAL A 227 6.85 -11.60 24.52
CA VAL A 227 5.92 -11.95 23.43
C VAL A 227 6.11 -11.00 22.27
N LEU A 228 6.16 -9.68 22.49
CA LEU A 228 6.33 -8.67 21.44
C LEU A 228 7.63 -8.87 20.66
N VAL A 229 8.76 -9.05 21.36
CA VAL A 229 10.07 -9.28 20.74
C VAL A 229 10.10 -10.54 19.87
N ARG A 230 9.41 -11.61 20.29
CA ARG A 230 9.31 -12.85 19.50
C ARG A 230 8.32 -12.75 18.35
N PHE A 231 7.27 -11.94 18.51
CA PHE A 231 6.20 -11.79 17.55
C PHE A 231 6.58 -10.84 16.41
N ALA A 232 7.27 -9.74 16.70
CA ALA A 232 7.64 -8.72 15.72
C ALA A 232 8.34 -9.30 14.47
N PRO A 233 9.40 -10.15 14.57
CA PRO A 233 10.03 -10.73 13.39
C PRO A 233 9.11 -11.67 12.60
N LYS A 234 8.21 -12.37 13.28
CA LYS A 234 7.22 -13.25 12.62
C LYS A 234 6.17 -12.43 11.87
N LEU A 235 5.71 -11.34 12.51
CA LEU A 235 4.78 -10.39 11.90
C LEU A 235 5.39 -9.77 10.64
N MET A 236 6.64 -9.30 10.70
CA MET A 236 7.32 -8.72 9.53
C MET A 236 7.48 -9.72 8.39
N LYS A 237 7.84 -10.98 8.68
CA LYS A 237 7.88 -12.04 7.66
C LYS A 237 6.49 -12.32 7.07
N GLY A 238 5.46 -12.36 7.91
CA GLY A 238 4.07 -12.52 7.48
C GLY A 238 3.64 -11.39 6.56
N LEU A 239 3.90 -10.14 6.95
CA LEU A 239 3.58 -8.95 6.15
C LEU A 239 4.31 -8.95 4.80
N THR A 240 5.55 -9.46 4.73
CA THR A 240 6.27 -9.60 3.46
C THR A 240 5.55 -10.56 2.50
N VAL A 241 5.04 -11.68 3.02
CA VAL A 241 4.29 -12.65 2.20
C VAL A 241 2.93 -12.07 1.80
N VAL A 242 2.20 -11.51 2.76
CA VAL A 242 0.87 -10.90 2.52
C VAL A 242 0.99 -9.72 1.57
N GLY A 243 2.00 -8.85 1.74
CA GLY A 243 2.23 -7.72 0.85
C GLY A 243 2.53 -8.13 -0.59
N THR A 244 3.35 -9.19 -0.80
CA THR A 244 3.57 -9.70 -2.17
C THR A 244 2.29 -10.30 -2.76
N ALA A 245 1.49 -11.01 -1.95
CA ALA A 245 0.19 -11.53 -2.39
C ALA A 245 -0.78 -10.37 -2.71
N ALA A 246 -0.79 -9.32 -1.89
CA ALA A 246 -1.63 -8.15 -2.11
C ALA A 246 -1.34 -7.43 -3.44
N MET A 247 -0.09 -7.38 -3.89
CA MET A 247 0.24 -6.83 -5.22
C MET A 247 -0.51 -7.54 -6.35
N PHE A 248 -0.62 -8.89 -6.26
CA PHE A 248 -1.36 -9.67 -7.25
C PHE A 248 -2.86 -9.56 -7.06
N LEU A 249 -3.34 -9.50 -5.82
CA LEU A 249 -4.78 -9.38 -5.53
C LEU A 249 -5.32 -8.03 -6.00
N VAL A 250 -4.64 -6.94 -5.67
CA VAL A 250 -5.01 -5.58 -6.07
C VAL A 250 -4.81 -5.39 -7.58
N GLY A 251 -3.60 -5.67 -8.08
CA GLY A 251 -3.28 -5.52 -9.50
C GLY A 251 -4.18 -6.38 -10.38
N GLY A 252 -4.39 -7.65 -10.02
CA GLY A 252 -5.29 -8.56 -10.74
C GLY A 252 -6.75 -8.15 -10.62
N GLY A 253 -7.19 -7.66 -9.47
CA GLY A 253 -8.53 -7.08 -9.29
C GLY A 253 -8.78 -5.90 -10.23
N ILE A 254 -7.82 -4.99 -10.34
CA ILE A 254 -7.88 -3.88 -11.29
C ILE A 254 -7.97 -4.41 -12.74
N VAL A 255 -7.19 -5.42 -13.11
CA VAL A 255 -7.23 -6.04 -14.45
C VAL A 255 -8.60 -6.65 -14.73
N VAL A 256 -9.13 -7.45 -13.79
CA VAL A 256 -10.44 -8.11 -13.94
C VAL A 256 -11.58 -7.09 -14.12
N HIS A 257 -11.55 -6.00 -13.34
CA HIS A 257 -12.59 -4.97 -13.43
C HIS A 257 -12.50 -4.09 -14.68
N ASN A 258 -11.29 -3.89 -15.22
CA ASN A 258 -11.06 -2.97 -16.35
C ASN A 258 -10.96 -3.67 -17.71
N VAL A 259 -10.84 -5.00 -17.76
CA VAL A 259 -10.76 -5.77 -19.01
C VAL A 259 -12.01 -6.63 -19.17
N PRO A 260 -13.01 -6.20 -19.97
CA PRO A 260 -14.30 -6.92 -20.11
C PRO A 260 -14.14 -8.38 -20.52
N THR A 261 -13.19 -8.67 -21.39
CA THR A 261 -12.92 -10.05 -21.85
C THR A 261 -12.51 -10.96 -20.68
N VAL A 262 -11.69 -10.47 -19.76
CA VAL A 262 -11.30 -11.23 -18.57
C VAL A 262 -12.49 -11.47 -17.67
N HIS A 263 -13.29 -10.43 -17.45
CA HIS A 263 -14.52 -10.52 -16.66
C HIS A 263 -15.49 -11.59 -17.21
N HIS A 264 -15.78 -11.57 -18.50
CA HIS A 264 -16.67 -12.54 -19.16
C HIS A 264 -16.17 -13.98 -19.11
N ILE A 265 -14.85 -14.21 -19.15
CA ILE A 265 -14.28 -15.55 -19.00
C ILE A 265 -14.46 -16.08 -17.58
N LEU A 266 -14.40 -15.21 -16.57
CA LEU A 266 -14.50 -15.57 -15.17
C LEU A 266 -15.95 -15.72 -14.69
N GLU A 267 -16.89 -15.00 -15.27
CA GLU A 267 -18.28 -14.96 -14.87
C GLU A 267 -18.95 -16.34 -14.75
N PRO A 268 -18.80 -17.28 -15.71
CA PRO A 268 -19.36 -18.62 -15.60
C PRO A 268 -18.81 -19.40 -14.41
N MET A 269 -17.52 -19.25 -14.12
CA MET A 269 -16.86 -19.93 -13.00
C MET A 269 -17.34 -19.37 -11.65
N LEU A 270 -17.53 -18.06 -11.56
CA LEU A 270 -18.01 -17.38 -10.36
C LEU A 270 -19.47 -17.74 -10.06
N ASN A 271 -20.32 -17.87 -11.08
CA ASN A 271 -21.72 -18.22 -10.94
C ASN A 271 -21.93 -19.62 -10.35
N VAL A 272 -21.09 -20.60 -10.71
CA VAL A 272 -21.13 -21.96 -10.14
C VAL A 272 -20.78 -21.97 -8.65
N VAL A 273 -19.90 -21.08 -8.23
CA VAL A 273 -19.35 -21.04 -6.86
C VAL A 273 -20.22 -20.22 -5.91
N HIS A 274 -21.05 -19.32 -6.42
CA HIS A 274 -21.96 -18.49 -5.60
C HIS A 274 -22.93 -19.31 -4.73
N ALA A 275 -23.17 -20.57 -5.06
CA ALA A 275 -24.01 -21.47 -4.26
C ALA A 275 -23.40 -21.83 -2.88
N TRP A 276 -22.10 -21.56 -2.67
CA TRP A 276 -21.39 -21.92 -1.44
C TRP A 276 -20.97 -20.64 -0.70
N PRO A 277 -21.56 -20.29 0.46
CA PRO A 277 -21.39 -18.96 1.06
C PRO A 277 -19.95 -18.57 1.37
N VAL A 278 -19.10 -19.51 1.81
CA VAL A 278 -17.68 -19.22 2.12
C VAL A 278 -16.85 -19.19 0.84
N VAL A 279 -17.06 -20.14 -0.06
CA VAL A 279 -16.29 -20.26 -1.31
C VAL A 279 -16.67 -19.13 -2.26
N GLY A 280 -17.96 -18.75 -2.33
CA GLY A 280 -18.45 -17.63 -3.15
C GLY A 280 -17.86 -16.28 -2.76
N THR A 281 -17.49 -16.09 -1.50
CA THR A 281 -16.85 -14.84 -1.04
C THR A 281 -15.35 -14.81 -1.30
N LEU A 282 -14.65 -15.93 -1.14
CA LEU A 282 -13.20 -16.01 -1.28
C LEU A 282 -12.74 -16.21 -2.73
N MET A 283 -13.53 -16.91 -3.55
CA MET A 283 -13.17 -17.27 -4.91
C MET A 283 -12.88 -16.05 -5.81
N PRO A 284 -13.70 -14.98 -5.83
CA PRO A 284 -13.40 -13.79 -6.60
C PRO A 284 -12.02 -13.19 -6.24
N THR A 285 -11.72 -13.13 -4.96
CA THR A 285 -10.42 -12.61 -4.46
C THR A 285 -9.26 -13.51 -4.91
N LEU A 286 -9.40 -14.82 -4.79
CA LEU A 286 -8.38 -15.76 -5.27
C LEU A 286 -8.19 -15.69 -6.78
N MET A 287 -9.27 -15.56 -7.55
CA MET A 287 -9.22 -15.39 -9.00
C MET A 287 -8.48 -14.11 -9.40
N ASN A 288 -8.73 -13.00 -8.70
CA ASN A 288 -7.97 -11.76 -8.89
C ASN A 288 -6.47 -12.01 -8.70
N GLY A 289 -6.08 -12.74 -7.64
CA GLY A 289 -4.69 -13.12 -7.39
C GLY A 289 -4.08 -13.95 -8.52
N VAL A 290 -4.81 -14.96 -9.02
CA VAL A 290 -4.35 -15.80 -10.14
C VAL A 290 -4.16 -14.97 -11.42
N ILE A 291 -5.14 -14.11 -11.77
CA ILE A 291 -5.03 -13.21 -12.92
C ILE A 291 -3.84 -12.26 -12.75
N GLY A 292 -3.63 -11.73 -11.53
CA GLY A 292 -2.47 -10.89 -11.22
C GLY A 292 -1.14 -11.60 -11.45
N VAL A 293 -1.01 -12.86 -11.00
CA VAL A 293 0.20 -13.68 -11.22
C VAL A 293 0.40 -13.93 -12.71
N VAL A 294 -0.65 -14.29 -13.45
CA VAL A 294 -0.57 -14.53 -14.90
C VAL A 294 -0.16 -13.25 -15.63
N ALA A 295 -0.82 -12.13 -15.37
CA ALA A 295 -0.51 -10.85 -15.98
C ALA A 295 0.92 -10.39 -15.68
N GLY A 296 1.35 -10.50 -14.40
CA GLY A 296 2.70 -10.16 -13.98
C GLY A 296 3.77 -11.04 -14.65
N SER A 297 3.54 -12.36 -14.68
CA SER A 297 4.46 -13.29 -15.33
C SER A 297 4.60 -13.05 -16.84
N LEU A 298 3.51 -12.73 -17.51
CA LEU A 298 3.51 -12.36 -18.94
C LEU A 298 4.31 -11.07 -19.17
N LEU A 299 4.12 -10.06 -18.33
CA LEU A 299 4.84 -8.80 -18.46
C LEU A 299 6.35 -8.99 -18.23
N VAL A 300 6.75 -9.77 -17.23
CA VAL A 300 8.16 -10.09 -16.98
C VAL A 300 8.75 -10.83 -18.18
N ALA A 301 8.05 -11.85 -18.71
CA ALA A 301 8.52 -12.58 -19.89
C ALA A 301 8.69 -11.67 -21.11
N VAL A 302 7.74 -10.74 -21.35
CA VAL A 302 7.84 -9.74 -22.44
C VAL A 302 9.05 -8.84 -22.24
N MET A 303 9.30 -8.37 -21.02
CA MET A 303 10.44 -7.52 -20.69
C MET A 303 11.78 -8.26 -20.87
N GLU A 304 11.87 -9.52 -20.45
CA GLU A 304 13.09 -10.31 -20.66
C GLU A 304 13.38 -10.55 -22.14
N VAL A 305 12.35 -10.90 -22.94
CA VAL A 305 12.50 -11.05 -24.40
C VAL A 305 12.93 -9.73 -25.02
N TRP A 306 12.33 -8.63 -24.61
CA TRP A 306 12.70 -7.28 -25.09
C TRP A 306 14.17 -6.93 -24.80
N HIS A 307 14.66 -7.25 -23.58
CA HIS A 307 16.05 -7.03 -23.22
C HIS A 307 17.00 -7.92 -24.05
N LYS A 308 16.64 -9.19 -24.31
CA LYS A 308 17.44 -10.08 -25.15
C LYS A 308 17.50 -9.68 -26.63
N VAL A 309 16.48 -8.98 -27.13
CA VAL A 309 16.43 -8.55 -28.54
C VAL A 309 17.17 -7.22 -28.75
N ARG A 310 17.30 -6.40 -27.69
CA ARG A 310 18.00 -5.11 -27.77
C ARG A 310 19.47 -5.11 -27.33
N GLY A 311 19.92 -6.13 -26.61
CA GLY A 311 21.32 -6.32 -26.23
C GLY A 311 21.98 -7.35 -27.08
#